data_86fb2286a29bb65b61636100300e4735
#
_entry.id   86fb2286a29bb65b61636100300e4735
#
_cell.length_a   1.000
_cell.length_b   1.000
_cell.length_c   1.000
_cell.angle_alpha   90.00
_cell.angle_beta   90.00
_cell.angle_gamma   90.00
#
_symmetry.space_group_name_H-M   'P 1'
#
loop_
_entity.id
_entity.type
_entity.pdbx_description
1 polymer ?
#
loop_
_entity_poly.entity_id
_entity_poly.type
_entity_poly.pdbx_seq_one_letter_code
_entity_poly.pdbx_strand_id
1 'polypeptide(L)'
;MLKKIFTALTVALFFGLMASAQEYKGPELTPEFVCDLGKLTPDNVKVKGATQGFAIWGKYGFVFHDKGQCVVIDMKKNKFVSTFMLEGNKSHCNNASFGVEKGSEFPLLYISGCKGDHCCYVTDITLDGGTIVQKLFHTGEGYTGSFDWFIDRKNKIIYTYGSSGEMRKLIKKFRLPTLKDSDENGEVHLTQDDALDEFYVPGIKIYQGSVLNGHYAYLGDGYPPHDRLLHVVDMNTKTLVKTVNLNDLHHEPEGVDVKGKWLYMVLHVSRQPRDGQIHRFRIK
;
A
#
# COMPACT_ATOMS: atom_id res chain seq x y z
N MET A 1 -17.38 40.39 64.95
CA MET A 1 -16.20 40.50 64.02
C MET A 1 -16.36 39.41 62.95
N LEU A 2 -16.93 39.73 61.78
CA LEU A 2 -17.09 38.81 60.67
C LEU A 2 -15.89 38.95 59.75
N LYS A 3 -15.11 37.90 59.64
CA LYS A 3 -14.06 37.81 58.56
C LYS A 3 -14.72 37.31 57.26
N LYS A 4 -14.77 38.14 56.24
CA LYS A 4 -15.14 37.79 54.87
C LYS A 4 -13.98 37.07 54.23
N ILE A 5 -14.20 35.81 53.87
CA ILE A 5 -13.28 35.03 53.04
C ILE A 5 -13.68 35.27 51.58
N PHE A 6 -12.81 35.96 50.82
CA PHE A 6 -12.94 36.05 49.36
C PHE A 6 -12.36 34.81 48.73
N THR A 7 -13.20 33.97 48.14
CA THR A 7 -12.75 32.85 47.30
C THR A 7 -12.61 33.37 45.88
N ALA A 8 -11.38 33.50 45.41
CA ALA A 8 -11.09 33.82 44.01
C ALA A 8 -11.31 32.57 43.18
N LEU A 9 -12.31 32.59 42.33
CA LEU A 9 -12.60 31.56 41.32
C LEU A 9 -11.70 31.80 40.13
N THR A 10 -10.57 31.05 40.00
CA THR A 10 -9.72 31.07 38.85
C THR A 10 -10.38 30.23 37.76
N VAL A 11 -11.03 30.88 36.80
CA VAL A 11 -11.53 30.25 35.58
C VAL A 11 -10.31 30.05 34.68
N ALA A 12 -9.79 28.83 34.66
CA ALA A 12 -8.81 28.42 33.65
C ALA A 12 -9.52 28.28 32.31
N LEU A 13 -9.35 29.26 31.42
CA LEU A 13 -9.73 29.17 30.03
C LEU A 13 -8.79 28.13 29.36
N PHE A 14 -9.26 26.90 29.24
CA PHE A 14 -8.69 25.95 28.29
C PHE A 14 -9.02 26.43 26.87
N PHE A 15 -8.15 27.24 26.29
CA PHE A 15 -8.06 27.37 24.84
C PHE A 15 -7.48 26.06 24.33
N GLY A 16 -8.36 25.10 24.03
CA GLY A 16 -8.02 23.98 23.21
C GLY A 16 -7.58 24.51 21.85
N LEU A 17 -6.29 24.51 21.57
CA LEU A 17 -5.78 24.62 20.21
C LEU A 17 -6.43 23.48 19.43
N MET A 18 -7.55 23.75 18.79
CA MET A 18 -8.05 22.95 17.67
C MET A 18 -6.96 23.07 16.62
N ALA A 19 -6.04 22.11 16.58
CA ALA A 19 -5.18 21.95 15.41
C ALA A 19 -6.14 21.82 14.24
N SER A 20 -6.20 22.83 13.38
CA SER A 20 -7.01 22.76 12.16
C SER A 20 -6.53 21.54 11.40
N ALA A 21 -7.40 20.56 11.20
CA ALA A 21 -7.07 19.39 10.41
C ALA A 21 -6.51 19.90 9.08
N GLN A 22 -5.28 19.54 8.77
CA GLN A 22 -4.64 20.00 7.54
C GLN A 22 -5.40 19.36 6.38
N GLU A 23 -5.93 20.21 5.50
CA GLU A 23 -6.71 19.76 4.36
C GLU A 23 -5.80 19.22 3.25
N TYR A 24 -6.26 18.19 2.55
CA TYR A 24 -5.60 17.69 1.35
C TYR A 24 -5.54 18.78 0.27
N LYS A 25 -4.34 19.10 -0.19
CA LYS A 25 -4.09 20.17 -1.16
C LYS A 25 -4.00 19.72 -2.62
N GLY A 26 -4.26 18.43 -2.88
CA GLY A 26 -4.30 17.88 -4.23
C GLY A 26 -5.63 18.12 -4.94
N PRO A 27 -5.74 17.71 -6.21
CA PRO A 27 -6.99 17.77 -6.96
C PRO A 27 -8.05 16.85 -6.37
N GLU A 28 -9.30 17.02 -6.78
CA GLU A 28 -10.38 16.08 -6.46
C GLU A 28 -10.05 14.69 -6.97
N LEU A 29 -10.20 13.68 -6.10
CA LEU A 29 -9.87 12.30 -6.40
C LEU A 29 -11.11 11.58 -6.94
N THR A 30 -11.41 11.79 -8.22
CA THR A 30 -12.50 11.10 -8.92
C THR A 30 -11.94 9.91 -9.69
N PRO A 31 -12.53 8.70 -9.54
CA PRO A 31 -12.07 7.52 -10.24
C PRO A 31 -12.42 7.57 -11.73
N GLU A 32 -11.43 7.30 -12.58
CA GLU A 32 -11.58 7.12 -14.02
C GLU A 32 -11.24 5.66 -14.37
N PHE A 33 -12.14 4.97 -15.08
CA PHE A 33 -11.89 3.62 -15.57
C PHE A 33 -10.76 3.61 -16.62
N VAL A 34 -9.84 2.65 -16.50
CA VAL A 34 -8.71 2.47 -17.43
C VAL A 34 -8.91 1.21 -18.27
N CYS A 35 -9.04 0.05 -17.63
CA CYS A 35 -9.21 -1.22 -18.33
C CYS A 35 -9.76 -2.32 -17.42
N ASP A 36 -10.25 -3.38 -18.05
CA ASP A 36 -10.70 -4.61 -17.43
C ASP A 36 -9.71 -5.73 -17.78
N LEU A 37 -9.05 -6.28 -16.77
CA LEU A 37 -8.01 -7.32 -16.95
C LEU A 37 -8.58 -8.60 -17.53
N GLY A 38 -9.82 -8.95 -17.20
CA GLY A 38 -10.51 -10.10 -17.77
C GLY A 38 -10.70 -10.00 -19.27
N LYS A 39 -10.91 -8.78 -19.79
CA LYS A 39 -11.06 -8.53 -21.23
C LYS A 39 -9.70 -8.41 -21.93
N LEU A 40 -8.66 -8.00 -21.23
CA LEU A 40 -7.31 -7.89 -21.81
C LEU A 40 -6.60 -9.24 -21.88
N THR A 41 -6.82 -10.10 -20.89
CA THR A 41 -6.14 -11.40 -20.78
C THR A 41 -6.73 -12.40 -21.77
N PRO A 42 -5.91 -13.04 -22.63
CA PRO A 42 -6.38 -14.01 -23.61
C PRO A 42 -7.10 -15.21 -22.96
N ASP A 43 -8.08 -15.79 -23.66
CA ASP A 43 -8.93 -16.87 -23.12
C ASP A 43 -8.17 -18.14 -22.75
N ASN A 44 -7.05 -18.40 -23.42
CA ASN A 44 -6.18 -19.54 -23.12
C ASN A 44 -5.25 -19.30 -21.93
N VAL A 45 -5.17 -18.08 -21.40
CA VAL A 45 -4.38 -17.76 -20.20
C VAL A 45 -5.21 -18.02 -18.97
N LYS A 46 -4.74 -18.92 -18.10
CA LYS A 46 -5.36 -19.21 -16.82
C LYS A 46 -4.76 -18.34 -15.74
N VAL A 47 -5.54 -17.44 -15.18
CA VAL A 47 -5.20 -16.64 -14.01
C VAL A 47 -5.93 -17.22 -12.81
N LYS A 48 -5.21 -17.48 -11.72
CA LYS A 48 -5.75 -18.10 -10.50
C LYS A 48 -5.58 -17.15 -9.31
N GLY A 49 -6.58 -17.14 -8.45
CA GLY A 49 -6.59 -16.32 -7.24
C GLY A 49 -7.14 -14.92 -7.49
N ALA A 50 -7.39 -14.23 -6.40
CA ALA A 50 -7.88 -12.86 -6.40
C ALA A 50 -6.78 -11.88 -6.86
N THR A 51 -7.17 -10.83 -7.55
CA THR A 51 -6.30 -9.70 -7.85
C THR A 51 -5.90 -9.01 -6.54
N GLN A 52 -4.63 -8.68 -6.41
CA GLN A 52 -4.03 -8.14 -5.19
C GLN A 52 -3.08 -6.97 -5.51
N GLY A 53 -1.78 -7.13 -5.28
CA GLY A 53 -0.78 -6.10 -5.45
C GLY A 53 -0.62 -5.58 -6.88
N PHE A 54 -0.20 -4.34 -6.99
CA PHE A 54 -0.02 -3.67 -8.27
C PHE A 54 1.18 -2.73 -8.25
N ALA A 55 2.01 -2.81 -9.29
CA ALA A 55 3.15 -1.91 -9.47
C ALA A 55 3.31 -1.49 -10.93
N ILE A 56 3.81 -0.28 -11.17
CA ILE A 56 4.02 0.27 -12.51
C ILE A 56 5.48 0.65 -12.71
N TRP A 57 6.06 0.18 -13.83
CA TRP A 57 7.36 0.67 -14.30
C TRP A 57 7.34 0.99 -15.79
N GLY A 58 7.75 2.20 -16.13
CA GLY A 58 7.69 2.67 -17.51
C GLY A 58 6.27 2.59 -18.08
N LYS A 59 6.04 1.78 -19.09
CA LYS A 59 4.72 1.54 -19.68
C LYS A 59 4.03 0.29 -19.15
N TYR A 60 4.68 -0.50 -18.33
CA TYR A 60 4.20 -1.80 -17.87
C TYR A 60 3.53 -1.70 -16.49
N GLY A 61 2.40 -2.37 -16.35
CA GLY A 61 1.74 -2.64 -15.10
C GLY A 61 1.89 -4.13 -14.76
N PHE A 62 2.29 -4.42 -13.53
CA PHE A 62 2.45 -5.75 -12.96
C PHE A 62 1.34 -5.95 -11.94
N VAL A 63 0.37 -6.81 -12.26
CA VAL A 63 -0.77 -7.12 -11.41
C VAL A 63 -0.55 -8.48 -10.79
N PHE A 64 -0.37 -8.50 -9.48
CA PHE A 64 -0.19 -9.73 -8.72
C PHE A 64 -1.52 -10.27 -8.25
N HIS A 65 -1.64 -11.57 -8.32
CA HIS A 65 -2.75 -12.35 -7.77
C HIS A 65 -2.27 -13.18 -6.57
N ASP A 66 -3.20 -13.80 -5.88
CA ASP A 66 -2.89 -14.75 -4.83
C ASP A 66 -1.79 -15.74 -5.26
N LYS A 67 -0.92 -16.08 -4.34
CA LYS A 67 0.19 -17.03 -4.52
C LYS A 67 1.22 -16.65 -5.58
N GLY A 68 1.29 -15.35 -5.94
CA GLY A 68 2.39 -14.83 -6.77
C GLY A 68 2.20 -14.99 -8.27
N GLN A 69 1.02 -15.30 -8.77
CA GLN A 69 0.79 -15.17 -10.21
C GLN A 69 0.77 -13.68 -10.58
N CYS A 70 1.55 -13.31 -11.59
CA CYS A 70 1.60 -11.96 -12.13
C CYS A 70 1.02 -11.92 -13.55
N VAL A 71 0.18 -10.92 -13.81
CA VAL A 71 -0.28 -10.54 -15.15
C VAL A 71 0.40 -9.23 -15.51
N VAL A 72 1.14 -9.21 -16.62
CA VAL A 72 1.83 -8.01 -17.12
C VAL A 72 1.02 -7.40 -18.25
N ILE A 73 0.79 -6.10 -18.16
CA ILE A 73 0.04 -5.33 -19.17
C ILE A 73 0.84 -4.12 -19.66
N ASP A 74 0.69 -3.77 -20.92
CA ASP A 74 1.12 -2.48 -21.48
C ASP A 74 0.02 -1.44 -21.18
N MET A 75 0.24 -0.63 -20.16
CA MET A 75 -0.69 0.41 -19.69
C MET A 75 -0.94 1.52 -20.72
N LYS A 76 -0.02 1.72 -21.66
CA LYS A 76 -0.17 2.73 -22.72
C LYS A 76 -1.08 2.24 -23.84
N LYS A 77 -0.99 0.93 -24.15
CA LYS A 77 -1.74 0.30 -25.24
C LYS A 77 -2.99 -0.42 -24.75
N ASN A 78 -3.17 -0.57 -23.45
CA ASN A 78 -4.18 -1.43 -22.83
C ASN A 78 -4.14 -2.84 -23.44
N LYS A 79 -2.99 -3.51 -23.34
CA LYS A 79 -2.79 -4.84 -23.92
C LYS A 79 -2.10 -5.77 -22.93
N PHE A 80 -2.52 -7.03 -22.93
CA PHE A 80 -1.82 -8.13 -22.29
C PHE A 80 -0.40 -8.26 -22.91
N VAL A 81 0.58 -8.50 -22.06
CA VAL A 81 1.98 -8.74 -22.45
C VAL A 81 2.36 -10.19 -22.15
N SER A 82 2.23 -10.61 -20.89
CA SER A 82 2.65 -11.93 -20.42
C SER A 82 1.98 -12.28 -19.07
N THR A 83 2.19 -13.49 -18.64
CA THR A 83 1.89 -13.94 -17.27
C THR A 83 2.97 -14.91 -16.81
N PHE A 84 3.30 -14.86 -15.53
CA PHE A 84 4.25 -15.76 -14.90
C PHE A 84 3.86 -16.07 -13.45
N MET A 85 4.46 -17.10 -12.88
CA MET A 85 4.40 -17.40 -11.45
C MET A 85 5.67 -16.95 -10.78
N LEU A 86 5.57 -16.26 -9.66
CA LEU A 86 6.70 -15.98 -8.78
C LEU A 86 6.95 -17.21 -7.91
N GLU A 87 7.93 -18.00 -8.29
CA GLU A 87 8.28 -19.21 -7.54
C GLU A 87 8.76 -18.89 -6.13
N GLY A 88 8.38 -19.72 -5.17
CA GLY A 88 8.72 -19.52 -3.75
C GLY A 88 7.82 -18.56 -2.99
N ASN A 89 6.94 -17.82 -3.66
CA ASN A 89 5.91 -17.05 -2.97
C ASN A 89 4.79 -17.96 -2.47
N LYS A 90 4.60 -17.96 -1.16
CA LYS A 90 3.54 -18.74 -0.49
C LYS A 90 2.43 -17.85 0.07
N SER A 91 2.55 -16.55 -0.12
CA SER A 91 1.73 -15.55 0.53
C SER A 91 0.76 -14.86 -0.41
N HIS A 92 -0.16 -14.14 0.19
CA HIS A 92 -1.05 -13.17 -0.43
C HIS A 92 -0.24 -11.93 -0.81
N CYS A 93 -0.20 -11.58 -2.07
CA CYS A 93 0.61 -10.46 -2.59
C CYS A 93 -0.14 -9.12 -2.44
N ASN A 94 -0.41 -8.70 -1.20
CA ASN A 94 -1.34 -7.62 -0.90
C ASN A 94 -0.93 -6.24 -1.45
N ASN A 95 0.36 -5.99 -1.58
CA ASN A 95 0.90 -4.77 -2.17
C ASN A 95 2.18 -5.04 -2.95
N ALA A 96 2.52 -4.17 -3.91
CA ALA A 96 3.75 -4.25 -4.65
C ALA A 96 4.30 -2.84 -4.93
N SER A 97 5.62 -2.66 -4.77
CA SER A 97 6.28 -1.37 -4.99
C SER A 97 7.69 -1.57 -5.56
N PHE A 98 8.03 -0.86 -6.62
CA PHE A 98 9.41 -0.85 -7.10
C PHE A 98 10.33 -0.09 -6.16
N GLY A 99 11.49 -0.66 -5.89
CA GLY A 99 12.57 -0.06 -5.10
C GLY A 99 13.53 0.80 -5.92
N VAL A 100 14.76 0.91 -5.44
CA VAL A 100 15.83 1.72 -6.04
C VAL A 100 17.00 0.90 -6.56
N GLU A 101 17.23 -0.29 -6.04
CA GLU A 101 18.29 -1.17 -6.52
C GLU A 101 17.94 -1.73 -7.88
N LYS A 102 18.97 -1.86 -8.72
CA LYS A 102 18.83 -2.36 -10.07
C LYS A 102 18.70 -3.89 -10.03
N GLY A 103 17.67 -4.40 -10.67
CA GLY A 103 17.55 -5.81 -11.04
C GLY A 103 18.01 -6.07 -12.48
N SER A 104 17.65 -7.21 -13.04
CA SER A 104 18.04 -7.64 -14.38
C SER A 104 17.43 -6.76 -15.48
N GLU A 105 16.13 -6.54 -15.46
CA GLU A 105 15.40 -5.74 -16.45
C GLU A 105 14.79 -4.46 -15.83
N PHE A 106 14.25 -4.59 -14.62
CA PHE A 106 13.62 -3.53 -13.85
C PHE A 106 14.36 -3.31 -12.53
N PRO A 107 14.09 -2.22 -11.77
CA PRO A 107 14.49 -2.17 -10.37
C PRO A 107 13.85 -3.32 -9.60
N LEU A 108 14.49 -3.72 -8.49
CA LEU A 108 13.93 -4.74 -7.61
C LEU A 108 12.52 -4.34 -7.15
N LEU A 109 11.61 -5.31 -7.17
CA LEU A 109 10.22 -5.16 -6.78
C LEU A 109 10.02 -5.77 -5.38
N TYR A 110 9.35 -5.01 -4.52
CA TYR A 110 9.03 -5.37 -3.15
C TYR A 110 7.55 -5.75 -3.07
N ILE A 111 7.26 -6.98 -2.70
CA ILE A 111 5.91 -7.55 -2.66
C ILE A 111 5.55 -7.92 -1.24
N SER A 112 4.46 -7.34 -0.72
CA SER A 112 3.97 -7.64 0.62
C SER A 112 3.37 -9.03 0.70
N GLY A 113 3.92 -9.88 1.55
CA GLY A 113 3.38 -11.18 1.90
C GLY A 113 2.56 -11.11 3.18
N CYS A 114 1.29 -10.71 3.12
CA CYS A 114 0.47 -10.49 4.31
C CYS A 114 -0.09 -11.77 4.96
N LYS A 115 0.05 -12.91 4.30
CA LYS A 115 -0.31 -14.24 4.82
C LYS A 115 0.86 -15.20 4.64
N GLY A 116 0.89 -16.29 5.39
CA GLY A 116 2.00 -17.26 5.31
C GLY A 116 3.26 -16.72 5.98
N ASP A 117 4.30 -16.42 5.22
CA ASP A 117 5.59 -15.98 5.77
C ASP A 117 5.57 -14.58 6.43
N HIS A 118 4.53 -13.79 6.18
CA HIS A 118 4.39 -12.42 6.70
C HIS A 118 5.62 -11.53 6.45
N CYS A 119 6.24 -11.66 5.28
CA CYS A 119 7.44 -10.93 4.90
C CYS A 119 7.23 -10.06 3.67
N CYS A 120 8.18 -9.19 3.38
CA CYS A 120 8.29 -8.54 2.09
C CYS A 120 9.26 -9.34 1.21
N TYR A 121 8.77 -9.85 0.09
CA TYR A 121 9.60 -10.49 -0.92
C TYR A 121 10.24 -9.44 -1.81
N VAL A 122 11.57 -9.36 -1.82
CA VAL A 122 12.33 -8.54 -2.76
C VAL A 122 12.65 -9.40 -3.96
N THR A 123 12.16 -8.99 -5.12
CA THR A 123 12.18 -9.80 -6.34
C THR A 123 12.91 -9.10 -7.48
N ASP A 124 13.75 -9.84 -8.18
CA ASP A 124 14.27 -9.46 -9.49
C ASP A 124 13.29 -9.97 -10.54
N ILE A 125 12.59 -9.08 -11.23
CA ILE A 125 11.56 -9.42 -12.19
C ILE A 125 11.92 -8.99 -13.61
N THR A 126 11.41 -9.75 -14.58
CA THR A 126 11.39 -9.46 -16.01
C THR A 126 9.94 -9.40 -16.50
N LEU A 127 9.75 -9.24 -17.81
CA LEU A 127 8.39 -9.29 -18.38
C LEU A 127 7.73 -10.67 -18.31
N ASP A 128 8.50 -11.74 -18.16
CA ASP A 128 8.04 -13.11 -18.27
C ASP A 128 8.44 -14.02 -17.10
N GLY A 129 9.04 -13.45 -16.05
CA GLY A 129 9.46 -14.20 -14.85
C GLY A 129 9.92 -13.33 -13.70
N GLY A 130 10.29 -14.00 -12.61
CA GLY A 130 10.86 -13.34 -11.45
C GLY A 130 11.45 -14.32 -10.44
N THR A 131 12.47 -13.85 -9.71
CA THR A 131 13.16 -14.59 -8.66
C THR A 131 13.17 -13.80 -7.38
N ILE A 132 12.83 -14.44 -6.26
CA ILE A 132 12.98 -13.84 -4.92
C ILE A 132 14.48 -13.83 -4.59
N VAL A 133 15.03 -12.64 -4.38
CA VAL A 133 16.47 -12.44 -4.12
C VAL A 133 16.76 -12.04 -2.68
N GLN A 134 15.73 -11.59 -1.93
CA GLN A 134 15.83 -11.25 -0.52
C GLN A 134 14.44 -11.32 0.11
N LYS A 135 14.35 -11.56 1.42
CA LYS A 135 13.13 -11.42 2.21
C LYS A 135 13.36 -10.45 3.35
N LEU A 136 12.42 -9.53 3.56
CA LEU A 136 12.44 -8.63 4.71
C LEU A 136 11.38 -9.06 5.71
N PHE A 137 11.79 -9.24 6.94
CA PHE A 137 10.92 -9.55 8.07
C PHE A 137 10.88 -8.37 9.04
N HIS A 138 9.80 -8.25 9.78
CA HIS A 138 9.70 -7.37 10.94
C HIS A 138 9.12 -8.15 12.10
N THR A 139 9.61 -7.91 13.32
CA THR A 139 9.14 -8.57 14.55
C THR A 139 7.65 -8.42 14.82
N GLY A 140 6.99 -7.44 14.18
CA GLY A 140 5.55 -7.23 14.28
C GLY A 140 5.09 -6.50 15.54
N GLU A 141 6.01 -5.97 16.33
CA GLU A 141 5.67 -5.22 17.54
C GLU A 141 4.71 -4.06 17.25
N GLY A 142 3.66 -3.97 18.07
CA GLY A 142 2.60 -2.97 17.92
C GLY A 142 1.52 -3.31 16.90
N TYR A 143 1.69 -4.37 16.07
CA TYR A 143 0.65 -4.87 15.16
C TYR A 143 -0.21 -5.94 15.84
N THR A 144 -1.50 -5.97 15.49
CA THR A 144 -2.44 -7.01 15.95
C THR A 144 -2.65 -8.13 14.93
N GLY A 145 -1.85 -8.14 13.88
CA GLY A 145 -1.93 -9.12 12.78
C GLY A 145 -0.95 -8.79 11.68
N SER A 146 -1.28 -9.17 10.45
CA SER A 146 -0.48 -8.90 9.27
C SER A 146 -0.35 -7.41 8.99
N PHE A 147 0.69 -7.06 8.26
CA PHE A 147 0.95 -5.70 7.79
C PHE A 147 1.56 -5.72 6.39
N ASP A 148 1.41 -4.62 5.69
CA ASP A 148 1.96 -4.39 4.37
C ASP A 148 3.24 -3.59 4.39
N TRP A 149 3.87 -3.52 3.21
CA TRP A 149 5.09 -2.79 2.97
C TRP A 149 4.90 -1.85 1.78
N PHE A 150 5.38 -0.60 1.89
CA PHE A 150 5.44 0.33 0.77
C PHE A 150 6.69 1.20 0.83
N ILE A 151 7.10 1.78 -0.31
CA ILE A 151 8.43 2.36 -0.46
C ILE A 151 8.35 3.84 -0.83
N ASP A 152 9.18 4.64 -0.14
CA ASP A 152 9.62 5.96 -0.58
C ASP A 152 10.97 5.82 -1.31
N ARG A 153 10.88 5.71 -2.61
CA ARG A 153 12.07 5.56 -3.47
C ARG A 153 13.01 6.76 -3.40
N LYS A 154 12.46 7.97 -3.27
CA LYS A 154 13.23 9.21 -3.24
C LYS A 154 14.14 9.28 -2.01
N ASN A 155 13.61 8.91 -0.86
CA ASN A 155 14.31 8.99 0.42
C ASN A 155 14.93 7.66 0.85
N LYS A 156 14.79 6.58 0.06
CA LYS A 156 15.27 5.22 0.38
C LYS A 156 14.71 4.74 1.73
N ILE A 157 13.41 4.87 1.87
CA ILE A 157 12.66 4.46 3.06
C ILE A 157 11.70 3.35 2.69
N ILE A 158 11.52 2.40 3.59
CA ILE A 158 10.44 1.44 3.56
C ILE A 158 9.54 1.66 4.77
N TYR A 159 8.26 1.54 4.56
CA TYR A 159 7.25 1.62 5.60
C TYR A 159 6.58 0.28 5.78
N THR A 160 6.22 -0.05 7.01
CA THR A 160 5.23 -1.09 7.31
C THR A 160 3.90 -0.41 7.67
N TYR A 161 2.79 -1.05 7.30
CA TYR A 161 1.44 -0.52 7.47
C TYR A 161 0.46 -1.64 7.80
N GLY A 162 -0.19 -1.58 8.95
CA GLY A 162 -1.08 -2.64 9.39
C GLY A 162 -1.94 -2.29 10.59
N SER A 163 -2.77 -3.23 11.01
CA SER A 163 -3.69 -3.05 12.13
C SER A 163 -2.97 -2.99 13.48
N SER A 164 -3.39 -2.06 14.33
CA SER A 164 -2.92 -1.91 15.70
C SER A 164 -4.11 -1.60 16.62
N GLY A 165 -4.90 -2.62 16.93
CA GLY A 165 -6.18 -2.48 17.60
C GLY A 165 -7.32 -2.06 16.68
N GLU A 166 -8.49 -1.86 17.23
CA GLU A 166 -9.67 -1.48 16.48
C GLU A 166 -9.55 -0.06 15.92
N MET A 167 -10.01 0.13 14.68
CA MET A 167 -10.15 1.43 14.02
C MET A 167 -8.89 2.29 13.95
N ARG A 168 -7.69 1.71 14.03
CA ARG A 168 -6.45 2.43 13.80
C ARG A 168 -5.41 1.57 13.12
N LYS A 169 -4.56 2.20 12.34
CA LYS A 169 -3.41 1.59 11.69
C LYS A 169 -2.13 2.19 12.24
N LEU A 170 -1.15 1.32 12.40
CA LEU A 170 0.22 1.69 12.73
C LEU A 170 1.02 1.76 11.43
N ILE A 171 1.76 2.84 11.27
CA ILE A 171 2.76 3.01 10.22
C ILE A 171 4.12 3.13 10.91
N LYS A 172 5.07 2.28 10.52
CA LYS A 172 6.46 2.40 10.96
C LYS A 172 7.35 2.70 9.77
N LYS A 173 8.42 3.42 10.02
CA LYS A 173 9.39 3.90 9.03
C LYS A 173 10.75 3.28 9.29
N PHE A 174 11.35 2.71 8.26
CA PHE A 174 12.68 2.11 8.32
C PHE A 174 13.55 2.62 7.16
N ARG A 175 14.88 2.54 7.31
CA ARG A 175 15.77 2.61 6.16
C ARG A 175 15.44 1.47 5.20
N LEU A 176 15.38 1.73 3.91
CA LEU A 176 15.20 0.68 2.91
C LEU A 176 16.44 -0.21 2.89
N PRO A 177 16.33 -1.51 3.27
CA PRO A 177 17.43 -2.43 3.18
C PRO A 177 17.89 -2.63 1.74
N THR A 178 19.16 -2.96 1.56
CA THR A 178 19.77 -3.33 0.30
C THR A 178 20.07 -4.84 0.29
N LEU A 179 20.39 -5.41 -0.86
CA LEU A 179 20.79 -6.83 -0.95
C LEU A 179 22.02 -7.14 -0.08
N LYS A 180 22.86 -6.14 0.19
CA LYS A 180 24.06 -6.30 1.05
C LYS A 180 23.73 -6.42 2.54
N ASP A 181 22.53 -6.02 2.94
CA ASP A 181 22.09 -6.10 4.33
C ASP A 181 21.55 -7.50 4.66
N SER A 182 21.46 -8.42 3.69
CA SER A 182 21.01 -9.82 3.89
C SER A 182 22.01 -10.62 4.71
N ASP A 183 21.47 -11.51 5.53
CA ASP A 183 22.21 -12.61 6.12
C ASP A 183 22.56 -13.72 5.08
N GLU A 184 23.12 -14.82 5.56
CA GLU A 184 23.47 -15.98 4.72
C GLU A 184 22.27 -16.69 4.06
N ASN A 185 21.07 -16.48 4.58
CA ASN A 185 19.81 -17.05 4.04
C ASN A 185 19.12 -16.09 3.05
N GLY A 186 19.68 -14.91 2.80
CA GLY A 186 19.05 -13.86 1.98
C GLY A 186 17.94 -13.11 2.72
N GLU A 187 18.01 -13.05 4.05
CA GLU A 187 16.99 -12.45 4.90
C GLU A 187 17.50 -11.21 5.63
N VAL A 188 16.58 -10.26 5.87
CA VAL A 188 16.80 -9.08 6.73
C VAL A 188 15.71 -9.06 7.79
N HIS A 189 16.09 -8.99 9.04
CA HIS A 189 15.19 -8.99 10.19
C HIS A 189 15.19 -7.61 10.85
N LEU A 190 14.16 -6.81 10.56
CA LEU A 190 13.96 -5.50 11.16
C LEU A 190 13.27 -5.64 12.53
N THR A 191 13.81 -4.97 13.51
CA THR A 191 13.31 -4.93 14.89
C THR A 191 12.69 -3.54 15.19
N GLN A 192 12.16 -3.37 16.39
CA GLN A 192 11.68 -2.07 16.85
C GLN A 192 12.83 -1.04 16.91
N ASP A 193 14.04 -1.46 17.24
CA ASP A 193 15.20 -0.57 17.34
C ASP A 193 15.65 -0.02 15.98
N ASP A 194 15.29 -0.68 14.88
CA ASP A 194 15.56 -0.21 13.51
C ASP A 194 14.53 0.85 13.03
N ALA A 195 13.45 1.04 13.78
CA ALA A 195 12.40 1.97 13.42
C ALA A 195 12.89 3.42 13.57
N LEU A 196 12.91 4.16 12.46
CA LEU A 196 13.26 5.58 12.45
C LEU A 196 12.14 6.48 12.98
N ASP A 197 10.90 6.00 12.89
CA ASP A 197 9.69 6.71 13.29
C ASP A 197 8.49 5.77 13.30
N GLU A 198 7.48 6.08 14.10
CA GLU A 198 6.19 5.39 14.07
C GLU A 198 5.04 6.33 14.44
N PHE A 199 3.86 6.05 13.94
CA PHE A 199 2.66 6.78 14.28
C PHE A 199 1.38 6.01 13.94
N TYR A 200 0.28 6.43 14.58
CA TYR A 200 -1.03 5.82 14.39
C TYR A 200 -1.94 6.70 13.55
N VAL A 201 -2.65 6.08 12.61
CA VAL A 201 -3.69 6.73 11.81
C VAL A 201 -5.05 6.15 12.20
N PRO A 202 -5.95 6.95 12.79
CA PRO A 202 -7.31 6.50 13.13
C PRO A 202 -8.21 6.43 11.89
N GLY A 203 -9.32 5.70 12.00
CA GLY A 203 -10.41 5.69 11.02
C GLY A 203 -10.24 4.72 9.85
N ILE A 204 -9.13 4.01 9.74
CA ILE A 204 -8.89 2.98 8.72
C ILE A 204 -9.19 1.61 9.33
N LYS A 205 -10.09 0.83 8.70
CA LYS A 205 -10.55 -0.46 9.25
C LYS A 205 -9.77 -1.65 8.68
N ILE A 206 -9.76 -1.77 7.35
CA ILE A 206 -9.21 -2.93 6.65
C ILE A 206 -8.18 -2.40 5.66
N TYR A 207 -6.92 -2.67 5.93
CA TYR A 207 -5.87 -2.20 5.04
C TYR A 207 -5.83 -3.02 3.74
N GLN A 208 -5.61 -2.31 2.65
CA GLN A 208 -5.38 -2.83 1.31
C GLN A 208 -4.10 -2.18 0.76
N GLY A 209 -3.88 -2.18 -0.54
CA GLY A 209 -2.68 -1.61 -1.13
C GLY A 209 -2.35 -0.18 -0.70
N SER A 210 -1.07 0.14 -0.73
CA SER A 210 -0.52 1.40 -0.25
C SER A 210 0.60 1.93 -1.13
N VAL A 211 0.66 3.25 -1.33
CA VAL A 211 1.74 3.91 -2.08
C VAL A 211 2.01 5.31 -1.56
N LEU A 212 3.26 5.76 -1.65
CA LEU A 212 3.65 7.13 -1.33
C LEU A 212 3.90 7.95 -2.61
N ASN A 213 3.37 9.18 -2.64
CA ASN A 213 3.71 10.20 -3.63
C ASN A 213 3.98 11.55 -2.97
N GLY A 214 5.22 11.98 -2.99
CA GLY A 214 5.65 13.15 -2.23
C GLY A 214 5.58 12.90 -0.73
N HIS A 215 4.73 13.64 -0.04
CA HIS A 215 4.46 13.44 1.39
C HIS A 215 3.07 12.84 1.66
N TYR A 216 2.32 12.49 0.63
CA TYR A 216 1.03 11.83 0.77
C TYR A 216 1.14 10.32 0.57
N ALA A 217 0.69 9.54 1.56
CA ALA A 217 0.43 8.12 1.40
C ALA A 217 -1.04 7.93 1.01
N TYR A 218 -1.27 7.14 -0.05
CA TYR A 218 -2.59 6.74 -0.53
C TYR A 218 -2.81 5.30 -0.12
N LEU A 219 -3.87 5.05 0.65
CA LEU A 219 -4.13 3.79 1.31
C LEU A 219 -5.53 3.29 0.96
N GLY A 220 -5.62 2.12 0.34
CA GLY A 220 -6.89 1.43 0.12
C GLY A 220 -7.47 0.89 1.43
N ASP A 221 -8.80 0.89 1.56
CA ASP A 221 -9.49 0.35 2.73
C ASP A 221 -10.79 -0.37 2.32
N GLY A 222 -10.99 -1.53 2.90
CA GLY A 222 -12.26 -2.23 2.90
C GLY A 222 -12.49 -3.21 1.76
N TYR A 223 -13.51 -4.04 1.93
CA TYR A 223 -14.05 -4.99 0.97
C TYR A 223 -15.56 -5.15 1.20
N PRO A 224 -16.36 -5.60 0.20
CA PRO A 224 -17.80 -5.85 0.41
C PRO A 224 -18.07 -6.84 1.54
N PRO A 225 -19.04 -6.62 2.44
CA PRO A 225 -20.04 -5.54 2.43
C PRO A 225 -19.60 -4.23 3.11
N HIS A 226 -18.37 -4.15 3.60
CA HIS A 226 -17.84 -2.93 4.23
C HIS A 226 -17.66 -1.80 3.22
N ASP A 227 -17.54 -0.58 3.70
CA ASP A 227 -17.19 0.55 2.86
C ASP A 227 -15.83 0.33 2.19
N ARG A 228 -15.74 0.68 0.92
CA ARG A 228 -14.52 0.71 0.13
C ARG A 228 -14.07 2.16 0.04
N LEU A 229 -12.90 2.43 0.54
CA LEU A 229 -12.38 3.78 0.70
C LEU A 229 -10.97 3.91 0.15
N LEU A 230 -10.64 5.14 -0.25
CA LEU A 230 -9.25 5.55 -0.47
C LEU A 230 -8.94 6.67 0.52
N HIS A 231 -7.99 6.43 1.38
CA HIS A 231 -7.51 7.39 2.36
C HIS A 231 -6.24 8.08 1.88
N VAL A 232 -6.10 9.36 2.21
CA VAL A 232 -4.87 10.13 2.02
C VAL A 232 -4.34 10.54 3.37
N VAL A 233 -3.13 10.12 3.68
CA VAL A 233 -2.41 10.44 4.90
C VAL A 233 -1.26 11.39 4.56
N ASP A 234 -1.19 12.52 5.23
CA ASP A 234 -0.03 13.40 5.17
C ASP A 234 1.06 12.85 6.11
N MET A 235 2.14 12.35 5.54
CA MET A 235 3.25 11.72 6.27
C MET A 235 4.11 12.72 7.06
N ASN A 236 4.04 14.03 6.73
CA ASN A 236 4.74 15.08 7.49
C ASN A 236 4.00 15.41 8.78
N THR A 237 2.67 15.53 8.70
CA THR A 237 1.82 15.83 9.86
C THR A 237 1.29 14.59 10.55
N LYS A 238 1.47 13.40 9.93
CA LYS A 238 1.01 12.10 10.44
C LYS A 238 -0.52 12.03 10.64
N THR A 239 -1.26 12.70 9.76
CA THR A 239 -2.71 12.83 9.87
C THR A 239 -3.44 12.36 8.63
N LEU A 240 -4.64 11.80 8.82
CA LEU A 240 -5.59 11.51 7.74
C LEU A 240 -6.18 12.86 7.24
N VAL A 241 -5.91 13.21 5.98
CA VAL A 241 -6.30 14.52 5.42
C VAL A 241 -7.43 14.43 4.39
N LYS A 242 -7.72 13.25 3.85
CA LYS A 242 -8.85 13.01 2.95
C LYS A 242 -9.28 11.55 2.97
N THR A 243 -10.58 11.34 2.80
CA THR A 243 -11.17 10.03 2.54
C THR A 243 -12.10 10.15 1.34
N VAL A 244 -11.94 9.25 0.37
CA VAL A 244 -12.77 9.14 -0.84
C VAL A 244 -13.60 7.87 -0.74
N ASN A 245 -14.92 7.99 -0.94
CA ASN A 245 -15.81 6.85 -1.00
C ASN A 245 -15.73 6.21 -2.40
N LEU A 246 -15.48 4.89 -2.45
CA LEU A 246 -15.37 4.09 -3.66
C LEU A 246 -16.53 3.08 -3.81
N ASN A 247 -17.58 3.20 -3.00
CA ASN A 247 -18.68 2.22 -2.98
C ASN A 247 -19.36 2.06 -4.33
N ASP A 248 -19.44 3.13 -5.13
CA ASP A 248 -20.04 3.11 -6.46
C ASP A 248 -19.25 2.26 -7.48
N LEU A 249 -17.98 1.94 -7.19
CA LEU A 249 -17.20 1.03 -8.03
C LEU A 249 -17.57 -0.44 -7.79
N HIS A 250 -18.27 -0.75 -6.69
CA HIS A 250 -18.79 -2.08 -6.31
C HIS A 250 -17.73 -3.18 -6.14
N HIS A 251 -16.44 -2.85 -6.20
CA HIS A 251 -15.32 -3.77 -6.16
C HIS A 251 -14.38 -3.46 -5.00
N GLU A 252 -13.60 -4.44 -4.61
CA GLU A 252 -12.62 -4.33 -3.53
C GLU A 252 -11.38 -3.57 -4.00
N PRO A 253 -10.97 -2.46 -3.35
CA PRO A 253 -9.71 -1.80 -3.65
C PRO A 253 -8.55 -2.70 -3.24
N GLU A 254 -7.57 -2.83 -4.10
CA GLU A 254 -6.40 -3.66 -3.90
C GLU A 254 -5.12 -2.85 -4.16
N GLY A 255 -4.14 -3.39 -4.88
CA GLY A 255 -2.88 -2.73 -5.12
C GLY A 255 -3.00 -1.34 -5.75
N VAL A 256 -2.14 -0.44 -5.32
CA VAL A 256 -2.07 0.94 -5.82
C VAL A 256 -0.64 1.32 -6.20
N ASP A 257 -0.48 2.12 -7.25
CA ASP A 257 0.81 2.71 -7.61
C ASP A 257 0.63 4.05 -8.32
N VAL A 258 1.71 4.83 -8.41
CA VAL A 258 1.71 6.19 -8.97
C VAL A 258 2.57 6.27 -10.22
N LYS A 259 1.99 6.86 -11.28
CA LYS A 259 2.71 7.20 -12.49
C LYS A 259 2.38 8.61 -12.98
N GLY A 260 3.39 9.47 -12.96
CA GLY A 260 3.23 10.88 -13.36
C GLY A 260 2.24 11.62 -12.46
N LYS A 261 1.15 12.10 -13.03
CA LYS A 261 0.08 12.82 -12.32
C LYS A 261 -1.09 11.93 -11.87
N TRP A 262 -0.95 10.63 -11.99
CA TRP A 262 -2.02 9.68 -11.75
C TRP A 262 -1.66 8.66 -10.67
N LEU A 263 -2.56 8.46 -9.74
CA LEU A 263 -2.65 7.28 -8.91
C LEU A 263 -3.46 6.24 -9.68
N TYR A 264 -2.94 5.02 -9.78
CA TYR A 264 -3.65 3.87 -10.34
C TYR A 264 -3.99 2.91 -9.22
N MET A 265 -5.16 2.33 -9.28
CA MET A 265 -5.66 1.34 -8.34
C MET A 265 -6.21 0.16 -9.11
N VAL A 266 -5.79 -1.04 -8.74
CA VAL A 266 -6.44 -2.25 -9.19
C VAL A 266 -7.54 -2.62 -8.21
N LEU A 267 -8.68 -3.07 -8.74
CA LEU A 267 -9.83 -3.51 -7.97
C LEU A 267 -10.05 -5.01 -8.21
N HIS A 268 -10.28 -5.77 -7.14
CA HIS A 268 -10.69 -7.16 -7.22
C HIS A 268 -12.18 -7.25 -7.60
N VAL A 269 -12.47 -7.97 -8.69
CA VAL A 269 -13.82 -8.17 -9.21
C VAL A 269 -14.27 -9.59 -8.88
N SER A 270 -14.96 -9.76 -7.77
CA SER A 270 -15.42 -11.07 -7.27
C SER A 270 -16.17 -11.88 -8.33
N ARG A 271 -15.90 -13.19 -8.36
CA ARG A 271 -16.61 -14.20 -9.15
C ARG A 271 -16.39 -14.15 -10.67
N GLN A 272 -15.37 -13.44 -11.15
CA GLN A 272 -15.00 -13.46 -12.56
C GLN A 272 -13.70 -14.23 -12.78
N PRO A 273 -13.60 -15.06 -13.81
CA PRO A 273 -12.30 -15.57 -14.24
C PRO A 273 -11.43 -14.41 -14.74
N ARG A 274 -10.13 -14.43 -14.41
CA ARG A 274 -9.18 -13.38 -14.83
C ARG A 274 -9.58 -12.00 -14.33
N ASP A 275 -9.95 -11.93 -13.06
CA ASP A 275 -10.54 -10.75 -12.45
C ASP A 275 -9.60 -9.54 -12.41
N GLY A 276 -10.18 -8.40 -12.16
CA GLY A 276 -9.52 -7.13 -11.89
C GLY A 276 -9.93 -6.03 -12.86
N GLN A 277 -10.13 -4.86 -12.28
CA GLN A 277 -10.29 -3.61 -13.05
C GLN A 277 -9.24 -2.61 -12.59
N ILE A 278 -8.72 -1.81 -13.51
CA ILE A 278 -7.83 -0.71 -13.19
C ILE A 278 -8.58 0.60 -13.34
N HIS A 279 -8.52 1.40 -12.27
CA HIS A 279 -8.99 2.77 -12.24
C HIS A 279 -7.81 3.71 -11.95
N ARG A 280 -7.97 5.00 -12.27
CA ARG A 280 -6.97 6.01 -11.95
C ARG A 280 -7.62 7.25 -11.36
N PHE A 281 -6.85 7.97 -10.57
CA PHE A 281 -7.26 9.22 -9.92
C PHE A 281 -6.22 10.29 -10.24
N ARG A 282 -6.64 11.50 -10.55
CA ARG A 282 -5.71 12.61 -10.75
C ARG A 282 -5.19 13.08 -9.39
N ILE A 283 -3.86 13.16 -9.23
CA ILE A 283 -3.19 13.56 -7.97
C ILE A 283 -2.27 14.77 -8.12
N LYS A 284 -2.14 15.30 -9.34
CA LYS A 284 -1.39 16.54 -9.65
C LYS A 284 -2.08 17.33 -10.75
#